data_e4622f41de33e999c524d3fa1ba2c10c
#
_entry.id   e4622f41de33e999c524d3fa1ba2c10c
#
_cell.length_a   1.000
_cell.length_b   1.000
_cell.length_c   1.000
_cell.angle_alpha   90.00
_cell.angle_beta   90.00
_cell.angle_gamma   90.00
#
_symmetry.space_group_name_H-M   'P 1'
#
loop_
_entity.id
_entity.type
_entity.pdbx_description
1 polymer ?
#
loop_
_entity_poly.entity_id
_entity_poly.type
_entity_poly.pdbx_seq_one_letter_code
_entity_poly.pdbx_strand_id
1 'polypeptide(L)'
;MIVELPLYGDYPSEPHSSYFTNNTGNATGGLVDGPVYTNIFNSLRGVNISTGETYQRFQPGTMVYHDSTHDYSTNEPTMDGTASLTYYLSALQKEGMRQAQSDNDKNIYSEGGIIRTDPSQKQLTLIFTAANKADGADAIIRILNKQKIQGAFFFTGEFFELYPQVVQKLKAEGHYIGSHSYGHLLYSPWENRDSLLVTREEFEKDMLKSYETLSEAGIKYKDAPLYIPPYEYYNKKIAAWAKAMGIQLINFTPGSGSNADYTTPDMKNYKSSKMIYERIMQLEKEEGLNGHLLLIHLGTSDLRTDKFYNNYLETMIKALKKKGYRFVPLRTATGI
;
A
#
# COMPACT_ATOMS: atom_id res chain seq x y z
N MET A 1 -4.38 -16.23 7.64
CA MET A 1 -3.29 -17.04 8.20
C MET A 1 -2.13 -16.12 8.48
N ILE A 2 -1.64 -16.02 9.70
CA ILE A 2 -0.42 -15.24 9.98
C ILE A 2 0.74 -16.12 9.50
N VAL A 3 1.44 -15.69 8.46
CA VAL A 3 2.48 -16.49 7.81
C VAL A 3 3.86 -16.26 8.43
N GLU A 4 4.04 -15.12 9.13
CA GLU A 4 5.32 -14.75 9.73
C GLU A 4 5.15 -14.45 11.22
N LEU A 5 6.09 -14.94 12.02
CA LEU A 5 6.22 -14.56 13.43
C LEU A 5 6.62 -13.08 13.54
N PRO A 6 6.20 -12.37 14.60
CA PRO A 6 6.64 -11.01 14.84
C PRO A 6 8.17 -10.91 14.86
N LEU A 7 8.73 -9.82 14.33
CA LEU A 7 10.18 -9.59 14.29
C LEU A 7 10.78 -9.27 15.68
N TYR A 8 9.94 -8.91 16.65
CA TYR A 8 10.34 -8.59 18.01
C TYR A 8 9.22 -8.89 19.01
N GLY A 9 9.62 -9.14 20.23
CA GLY A 9 8.76 -9.51 21.33
C GLY A 9 8.99 -10.96 21.76
N ASP A 10 8.53 -11.26 22.95
CA ASP A 10 8.55 -12.63 23.48
C ASP A 10 7.21 -13.30 23.10
N TYR A 11 7.28 -14.42 22.41
CA TYR A 11 6.11 -15.22 22.00
C TYR A 11 6.47 -16.71 22.07
N PRO A 12 5.47 -17.59 22.26
CA PRO A 12 5.71 -19.04 22.32
C PRO A 12 6.35 -19.56 21.05
N SER A 13 7.42 -20.31 21.18
CA SER A 13 8.14 -20.95 20.07
C SER A 13 7.84 -22.44 19.93
N GLU A 14 7.38 -23.10 21.00
CA GLU A 14 7.14 -24.54 21.06
C GLU A 14 5.70 -24.88 21.52
N PRO A 15 4.63 -24.38 20.84
CA PRO A 15 3.27 -24.67 21.26
C PRO A 15 2.95 -26.16 21.15
N HIS A 16 2.23 -26.67 22.14
CA HIS A 16 1.77 -28.06 22.16
C HIS A 16 0.72 -28.28 21.06
N SER A 17 0.99 -29.23 20.16
CA SER A 17 0.03 -29.68 19.16
C SER A 17 0.47 -31.02 18.62
N SER A 18 -0.41 -32.03 18.70
CA SER A 18 -0.11 -33.38 18.18
C SER A 18 0.17 -33.36 16.68
N TYR A 19 -0.47 -32.51 15.92
CA TYR A 19 -0.24 -32.36 14.48
C TYR A 19 1.15 -31.77 14.19
N PHE A 20 1.48 -30.65 14.82
CA PHE A 20 2.72 -29.94 14.58
C PHE A 20 3.93 -30.63 15.21
N THR A 21 3.76 -31.25 16.38
CA THR A 21 4.82 -32.04 17.03
C THR A 21 5.34 -33.15 16.13
N ASN A 22 4.46 -33.79 15.35
CA ASN A 22 4.82 -34.87 14.44
C ASN A 22 5.29 -34.40 13.05
N ASN A 23 5.07 -33.15 12.67
CA ASN A 23 5.27 -32.62 11.32
C ASN A 23 6.24 -31.44 11.25
N THR A 24 7.06 -31.22 12.25
CA THR A 24 8.08 -30.15 12.25
C THR A 24 7.59 -28.73 11.95
N GLY A 25 6.29 -28.47 12.05
CA GLY A 25 5.69 -27.16 11.83
C GLY A 25 5.34 -26.48 13.17
N ASN A 26 5.29 -25.16 13.19
CA ASN A 26 4.81 -24.37 14.31
C ASN A 26 3.32 -24.01 14.11
N ALA A 27 2.57 -23.94 15.19
CA ALA A 27 1.18 -23.47 15.20
C ALA A 27 1.12 -21.94 15.08
N THR A 28 1.77 -21.38 14.06
CA THR A 28 1.87 -19.94 13.85
C THR A 28 0.49 -19.31 13.73
N GLY A 29 0.22 -18.29 14.55
CA GLY A 29 -1.09 -17.61 14.61
C GLY A 29 -2.12 -18.25 15.52
N GLY A 30 -1.80 -19.39 16.16
CA GLY A 30 -2.61 -19.96 17.21
C GLY A 30 -2.46 -19.16 18.51
N LEU A 31 -3.52 -19.11 19.30
CA LEU A 31 -3.50 -18.59 20.66
C LEU A 31 -3.39 -19.76 21.63
N VAL A 32 -2.31 -19.79 22.44
CA VAL A 32 -2.13 -20.79 23.48
C VAL A 32 -2.98 -20.47 24.71
N ASP A 33 -3.28 -21.47 25.53
CA ASP A 33 -4.12 -21.31 26.73
C ASP A 33 -3.58 -20.27 27.72
N GLY A 34 -2.27 -20.17 27.86
CA GLY A 34 -1.63 -19.22 28.75
C GLY A 34 -1.47 -19.72 30.18
N PRO A 35 -1.04 -18.86 31.11
CA PRO A 35 -0.66 -19.28 32.46
C PRO A 35 -1.83 -19.82 33.28
N VAL A 36 -1.60 -20.90 34.04
CA VAL A 36 -2.54 -21.49 34.99
C VAL A 36 -2.04 -21.28 36.44
N TYR A 37 -2.95 -21.34 37.40
CA TYR A 37 -2.56 -21.26 38.82
C TYR A 37 -1.64 -22.40 39.22
N THR A 38 -0.60 -22.10 39.99
CA THR A 38 0.43 -23.05 40.44
C THR A 38 -0.16 -24.27 41.15
N ASN A 39 -1.21 -24.07 41.95
CA ASN A 39 -1.89 -25.17 42.66
C ASN A 39 -2.62 -26.09 41.69
N ILE A 40 -3.18 -25.58 40.62
CA ILE A 40 -3.80 -26.38 39.54
C ILE A 40 -2.72 -27.14 38.79
N PHE A 41 -1.67 -26.43 38.34
CA PHE A 41 -0.54 -27.03 37.63
C PHE A 41 0.06 -28.21 38.40
N ASN A 42 0.33 -28.03 39.68
CA ASN A 42 0.92 -29.07 40.53
C ASN A 42 0.02 -30.31 40.74
N SER A 43 -1.26 -30.21 40.43
CA SER A 43 -2.21 -31.33 40.49
C SER A 43 -2.36 -32.11 39.19
N LEU A 44 -1.78 -31.59 38.08
CA LEU A 44 -1.89 -32.18 36.76
C LEU A 44 -1.03 -33.46 36.65
N ARG A 45 -1.47 -34.36 35.74
CA ARG A 45 -0.75 -35.60 35.44
C ARG A 45 -0.29 -35.57 33.98
N GLY A 46 0.88 -36.12 33.71
CA GLY A 46 1.38 -36.24 32.33
C GLY A 46 2.09 -35.00 31.79
N VAL A 47 2.18 -33.92 32.55
CA VAL A 47 3.06 -32.79 32.24
C VAL A 47 4.50 -33.18 32.58
N ASN A 48 5.38 -33.21 31.61
CA ASN A 48 6.79 -33.59 31.80
C ASN A 48 7.70 -32.57 31.11
N ILE A 49 8.08 -31.55 31.83
CA ILE A 49 8.93 -30.47 31.32
C ILE A 49 10.38 -30.82 31.58
N SER A 50 11.14 -31.01 30.49
CA SER A 50 12.52 -31.51 30.52
C SER A 50 13.60 -30.44 30.44
N THR A 51 13.25 -29.17 30.15
CA THR A 51 14.22 -28.10 29.85
C THR A 51 13.91 -26.83 30.60
N GLY A 52 14.91 -25.94 30.73
CA GLY A 52 14.79 -24.66 31.43
C GLY A 52 13.70 -23.77 30.90
N GLU A 53 13.02 -23.12 31.80
CA GLU A 53 11.91 -22.20 31.55
C GLU A 53 12.39 -20.88 30.95
N THR A 54 11.92 -20.54 29.76
CA THR A 54 12.29 -19.29 29.06
C THR A 54 11.58 -18.06 29.61
N TYR A 55 10.41 -18.25 30.23
CA TYR A 55 9.54 -17.15 30.75
C TYR A 55 9.57 -17.02 32.26
N GLN A 56 10.51 -17.62 32.92
CA GLN A 56 10.60 -17.62 34.39
C GLN A 56 10.53 -16.22 35.03
N ARG A 57 11.13 -15.23 34.38
CA ARG A 57 11.07 -13.82 34.83
C ARG A 57 9.66 -13.23 34.91
N PHE A 58 8.70 -13.82 34.23
CA PHE A 58 7.29 -13.38 34.20
C PHE A 58 6.38 -14.21 35.11
N GLN A 59 6.91 -15.22 35.77
CA GLN A 59 6.13 -16.10 36.63
C GLN A 59 6.07 -15.59 38.06
N PRO A 60 4.89 -15.18 38.58
CA PRO A 60 4.77 -14.55 39.88
C PRO A 60 4.74 -15.56 41.08
N GLY A 61 5.04 -16.82 40.86
CA GLY A 61 4.97 -17.88 41.86
C GLY A 61 3.55 -18.39 42.18
N THR A 62 2.52 -17.65 41.82
CA THR A 62 1.11 -18.05 41.92
C THR A 62 0.56 -18.62 40.64
N MET A 63 1.24 -18.41 39.53
CA MET A 63 0.87 -18.88 38.21
C MET A 63 2.08 -19.49 37.48
N VAL A 64 1.83 -20.38 36.56
CA VAL A 64 2.85 -21.12 35.82
C VAL A 64 2.52 -21.06 34.31
N TYR A 65 3.53 -20.82 33.48
CA TYR A 65 3.51 -20.94 32.03
C TYR A 65 4.83 -21.53 31.55
N HIS A 66 4.76 -22.50 30.64
CA HIS A 66 5.96 -23.06 30.01
C HIS A 66 5.80 -23.06 28.47
N ASP A 67 6.81 -22.55 27.77
CA ASP A 67 6.89 -22.69 26.33
C ASP A 67 7.50 -24.06 25.98
N SER A 68 6.70 -25.10 26.11
CA SER A 68 7.12 -26.47 25.86
C SER A 68 5.99 -27.30 25.23
N THR A 69 6.32 -28.08 24.20
CA THR A 69 5.37 -29.01 23.58
C THR A 69 4.86 -30.10 24.53
N HIS A 70 5.46 -30.23 25.73
CA HIS A 70 5.06 -31.19 26.75
C HIS A 70 4.11 -30.59 27.80
N ASP A 71 3.83 -29.29 27.75
CA ASP A 71 2.89 -28.62 28.63
C ASP A 71 1.57 -28.33 27.91
N TYR A 72 0.68 -29.32 27.90
CA TYR A 72 -0.65 -29.16 27.33
C TYR A 72 -1.55 -28.20 28.12
N SER A 73 -1.17 -27.88 29.34
CA SER A 73 -2.02 -27.07 30.23
C SER A 73 -1.86 -25.56 30.05
N THR A 74 -0.73 -25.12 29.55
CA THR A 74 -0.42 -23.69 29.40
C THR A 74 -0.06 -23.31 27.95
N ASN A 75 0.38 -24.27 27.16
CA ASN A 75 0.97 -24.01 25.82
C ASN A 75 0.23 -24.72 24.66
N GLU A 76 -0.98 -25.21 24.88
CA GLU A 76 -1.79 -25.79 23.83
C GLU A 76 -2.54 -24.69 23.05
N PRO A 77 -2.37 -24.61 21.70
CA PRO A 77 -3.18 -23.71 20.90
C PRO A 77 -4.62 -24.26 20.82
N THR A 78 -5.57 -23.52 21.39
CA THR A 78 -6.97 -23.92 21.38
C THR A 78 -7.76 -23.25 20.26
N MET A 79 -8.74 -23.95 19.72
CA MET A 79 -9.57 -23.47 18.63
C MET A 79 -10.48 -22.31 19.08
N ASP A 80 -11.03 -22.38 20.26
CA ASP A 80 -11.87 -21.36 20.86
C ASP A 80 -11.07 -20.10 21.23
N GLY A 81 -9.86 -20.24 21.79
CA GLY A 81 -8.95 -19.14 22.03
C GLY A 81 -8.54 -18.45 20.73
N THR A 82 -8.15 -19.21 19.74
CA THR A 82 -7.75 -18.67 18.41
C THR A 82 -8.92 -17.98 17.70
N ALA A 83 -10.14 -18.52 17.74
CA ALA A 83 -11.33 -17.90 17.19
C ALA A 83 -11.66 -16.57 17.90
N SER A 84 -11.59 -16.54 19.21
CA SER A 84 -11.80 -15.34 20.01
C SER A 84 -10.75 -14.26 19.72
N LEU A 85 -9.47 -14.63 19.55
CA LEU A 85 -8.40 -13.72 19.14
C LEU A 85 -8.67 -13.12 17.76
N THR A 86 -9.10 -13.94 16.80
CA THR A 86 -9.43 -13.47 15.44
C THR A 86 -10.55 -12.43 15.46
N TYR A 87 -11.58 -12.66 16.25
CA TYR A 87 -12.67 -11.70 16.43
C TYR A 87 -12.17 -10.40 17.08
N TYR A 88 -11.38 -10.51 18.14
CA TYR A 88 -10.82 -9.36 18.85
C TYR A 88 -9.90 -8.51 17.96
N LEU A 89 -8.98 -9.14 17.22
CA LEU A 89 -8.11 -8.45 16.27
C LEU A 89 -8.91 -7.75 15.15
N SER A 90 -9.97 -8.40 14.66
CA SER A 90 -10.86 -7.79 13.67
C SER A 90 -11.60 -6.57 14.23
N ALA A 91 -12.02 -6.62 15.48
CA ALA A 91 -12.65 -5.49 16.17
C ALA A 91 -11.67 -4.33 16.40
N LEU A 92 -10.43 -4.62 16.83
CA LEU A 92 -9.36 -3.63 16.98
C LEU A 92 -8.97 -3.00 15.65
N GLN A 93 -8.88 -3.79 14.60
CA GLN A 93 -8.62 -3.28 13.25
C GLN A 93 -9.73 -2.32 12.81
N LYS A 94 -10.99 -2.68 13.03
CA LYS A 94 -12.15 -1.82 12.74
C LYS A 94 -12.10 -0.52 13.52
N GLU A 95 -11.74 -0.57 14.81
CA GLU A 95 -11.61 0.61 15.66
C GLU A 95 -10.42 1.48 15.22
N GLY A 96 -9.26 0.90 14.94
CA GLY A 96 -8.10 1.60 14.42
C GLY A 96 -8.40 2.28 13.08
N MET A 97 -9.17 1.64 12.20
CA MET A 97 -9.65 2.26 10.95
C MET A 97 -10.60 3.44 11.21
N ARG A 98 -11.44 3.37 12.25
CA ARG A 98 -12.32 4.47 12.65
C ARG A 98 -11.53 5.65 13.21
N GLN A 99 -10.56 5.39 14.08
CA GLN A 99 -9.72 6.43 14.69
C GLN A 99 -8.80 7.10 13.67
N ALA A 100 -8.24 6.37 12.71
CA ALA A 100 -7.44 6.92 11.63
C ALA A 100 -8.25 7.81 10.67
N GLN A 101 -9.57 7.65 10.62
CA GLN A 101 -10.48 8.49 9.84
C GLN A 101 -11.02 9.71 10.61
N SER A 102 -10.86 9.76 11.97
CA SER A 102 -11.40 10.83 12.77
C SER A 102 -10.44 12.00 12.90
N ASP A 103 -10.68 13.14 13.05
CA ASP A 103 -10.12 14.38 13.59
C ASP A 103 -8.93 15.06 12.88
N ASN A 104 -8.09 14.38 12.07
CA ASN A 104 -6.96 15.03 11.37
C ASN A 104 -6.85 14.74 9.87
N ASP A 105 -7.72 13.88 9.32
CA ASP A 105 -7.69 13.57 7.90
C ASP A 105 -8.33 14.68 7.08
N LYS A 106 -7.49 15.51 6.45
CA LYS A 106 -7.91 16.60 5.57
C LYS A 106 -7.91 16.21 4.09
N ASN A 107 -7.72 14.93 3.80
CA ASN A 107 -7.77 14.43 2.43
C ASN A 107 -9.21 14.48 1.88
N ILE A 108 -9.31 14.73 0.58
CA ILE A 108 -10.60 14.70 -0.14
C ILE A 108 -10.70 13.34 -0.85
N TYR A 109 -11.82 12.70 -0.66
CA TYR A 109 -12.11 11.37 -1.19
C TYR A 109 -13.16 11.41 -2.30
N SER A 110 -12.99 10.51 -3.29
CA SER A 110 -14.02 10.15 -4.26
C SER A 110 -14.06 8.64 -4.36
N GLU A 111 -15.26 8.05 -4.33
CA GLU A 111 -15.46 6.58 -4.38
C GLU A 111 -14.60 5.79 -3.37
N GLY A 112 -14.18 6.40 -2.24
CA GLY A 112 -13.32 5.80 -1.23
C GLY A 112 -11.82 5.92 -1.49
N GLY A 113 -11.39 6.47 -2.61
CA GLY A 113 -10.00 6.79 -2.93
C GLY A 113 -9.66 8.25 -2.63
N ILE A 114 -8.43 8.52 -2.17
CA ILE A 114 -7.92 9.89 -1.98
C ILE A 114 -7.66 10.50 -3.36
N ILE A 115 -8.32 11.61 -3.67
CA ILE A 115 -8.14 12.33 -4.93
C ILE A 115 -7.48 13.70 -4.75
N ARG A 116 -7.32 14.15 -3.52
CA ARG A 116 -6.65 15.42 -3.19
C ARG A 116 -6.22 15.37 -1.74
N THR A 117 -5.05 15.88 -1.42
CA THR A 117 -4.58 16.02 -0.04
C THR A 117 -5.08 17.32 0.57
N ASP A 118 -4.59 17.72 1.75
CA ASP A 118 -5.08 18.91 2.48
C ASP A 118 -5.17 20.16 1.57
N PRO A 119 -6.38 20.65 1.24
CA PRO A 119 -6.57 21.79 0.35
C PRO A 119 -6.21 23.13 1.01
N SER A 120 -5.99 23.15 2.32
CA SER A 120 -5.53 24.36 3.01
C SER A 120 -4.03 24.62 2.79
N GLN A 121 -3.29 23.59 2.35
CA GLN A 121 -1.83 23.65 2.17
C GLN A 121 -1.46 23.94 0.72
N LYS A 122 -0.61 24.94 0.50
CA LYS A 122 -0.06 25.24 -0.81
C LYS A 122 1.03 24.26 -1.19
N GLN A 123 0.63 22.99 -1.36
CA GLN A 123 1.49 21.87 -1.67
C GLN A 123 0.93 21.03 -2.82
N LEU A 124 1.82 20.32 -3.50
CA LEU A 124 1.53 19.45 -4.64
C LEU A 124 2.27 18.14 -4.49
N THR A 125 1.74 17.08 -5.04
CA THR A 125 2.46 15.81 -5.18
C THR A 125 2.44 15.37 -6.63
N LEU A 126 3.62 14.99 -7.15
CA LEU A 126 3.74 14.38 -8.47
C LEU A 126 3.63 12.87 -8.34
N ILE A 127 2.71 12.31 -9.08
CA ILE A 127 2.48 10.87 -9.18
C ILE A 127 2.67 10.42 -10.63
N PHE A 128 3.30 9.27 -10.80
CA PHE A 128 3.64 8.72 -12.11
C PHE A 128 3.13 7.30 -12.21
N THR A 129 2.48 6.96 -13.32
CA THR A 129 2.05 5.59 -13.63
C THR A 129 2.80 5.06 -14.84
N ALA A 130 3.02 3.74 -14.88
CA ALA A 130 3.49 3.05 -16.06
C ALA A 130 3.03 1.59 -16.09
N ALA A 131 2.59 1.15 -17.28
CA ALA A 131 2.24 -0.24 -17.54
C ALA A 131 3.41 -1.03 -18.14
N ASN A 132 3.90 -0.64 -19.32
CA ASN A 132 4.93 -1.40 -20.05
C ASN A 132 5.86 -0.50 -20.89
N LYS A 133 5.91 0.80 -20.60
CA LYS A 133 6.81 1.74 -21.27
C LYS A 133 7.53 2.62 -20.25
N ALA A 134 8.81 2.88 -20.50
CA ALA A 134 9.68 3.66 -19.63
C ALA A 134 10.43 4.77 -20.40
N ASP A 135 9.94 5.21 -21.55
CA ASP A 135 10.62 6.18 -22.42
C ASP A 135 10.84 7.54 -21.78
N GLY A 136 10.05 7.91 -20.75
CA GLY A 136 10.23 9.13 -19.96
C GLY A 136 11.12 8.98 -18.73
N ALA A 137 11.51 7.76 -18.33
CA ALA A 137 12.16 7.50 -17.06
C ALA A 137 13.41 8.39 -16.81
N ASP A 138 14.36 8.42 -17.73
CA ASP A 138 15.58 9.20 -17.56
C ASP A 138 15.34 10.71 -17.51
N ALA A 139 14.38 11.20 -18.32
CA ALA A 139 14.03 12.62 -18.31
C ALA A 139 13.36 13.02 -17.00
N ILE A 140 12.40 12.23 -16.52
CA ILE A 140 11.65 12.47 -15.28
C ILE A 140 12.60 12.41 -14.09
N ILE A 141 13.41 11.36 -13.96
CA ILE A 141 14.39 11.19 -12.87
C ILE A 141 15.35 12.38 -12.83
N ARG A 142 15.93 12.75 -13.98
CA ARG A 142 16.84 13.90 -14.07
C ARG A 142 16.17 15.21 -13.61
N ILE A 143 14.92 15.44 -14.02
CA ILE A 143 14.16 16.65 -13.65
C ILE A 143 13.86 16.65 -12.15
N LEU A 144 13.38 15.54 -11.59
CA LEU A 144 13.07 15.43 -10.16
C LEU A 144 14.31 15.65 -9.31
N ASN A 145 15.45 15.06 -9.67
CA ASN A 145 16.73 15.25 -8.99
C ASN A 145 17.19 16.72 -9.05
N LYS A 146 17.17 17.31 -10.24
CA LYS A 146 17.53 18.73 -10.43
C LYS A 146 16.63 19.64 -9.61
N GLN A 147 15.35 19.32 -9.49
CA GLN A 147 14.37 20.10 -8.75
C GLN A 147 14.28 19.70 -7.26
N LYS A 148 15.02 18.69 -6.81
CA LYS A 148 15.00 18.15 -5.44
C LYS A 148 13.58 17.76 -5.00
N ILE A 149 12.88 17.00 -5.84
CA ILE A 149 11.51 16.54 -5.62
C ILE A 149 11.50 15.01 -5.51
N GLN A 150 10.88 14.50 -4.48
CA GLN A 150 10.52 13.08 -4.41
C GLN A 150 9.14 12.88 -5.08
N GLY A 151 9.10 12.09 -6.17
CA GLY A 151 7.88 11.66 -6.82
C GLY A 151 7.36 10.34 -6.26
N ALA A 152 6.14 9.99 -6.64
CA ALA A 152 5.57 8.68 -6.34
C ALA A 152 5.26 7.94 -7.64
N PHE A 153 5.72 6.70 -7.74
CA PHE A 153 5.66 5.90 -8.94
C PHE A 153 4.83 4.64 -8.70
N PHE A 154 3.94 4.33 -9.63
CA PHE A 154 3.03 3.20 -9.54
C PHE A 154 3.13 2.36 -10.78
N PHE A 155 3.53 1.10 -10.63
CA PHE A 155 3.87 0.22 -11.72
C PHE A 155 3.04 -1.06 -11.73
N THR A 156 2.80 -1.57 -12.94
CA THR A 156 2.22 -2.89 -13.15
C THR A 156 3.27 -3.99 -12.95
N GLY A 157 2.83 -5.23 -12.81
CA GLY A 157 3.73 -6.38 -12.79
C GLY A 157 4.63 -6.44 -14.02
N GLU A 158 4.08 -6.21 -15.21
CA GLU A 158 4.85 -6.20 -16.47
C GLU A 158 5.97 -5.15 -16.46
N PHE A 159 5.74 -3.97 -15.87
CA PHE A 159 6.77 -2.94 -15.77
C PHE A 159 7.95 -3.38 -14.91
N PHE A 160 7.70 -4.05 -13.79
CA PHE A 160 8.76 -4.58 -12.94
C PHE A 160 9.63 -5.60 -13.65
N GLU A 161 9.03 -6.45 -14.50
CA GLU A 161 9.74 -7.46 -15.28
C GLU A 161 10.58 -6.83 -16.39
N LEU A 162 10.03 -5.84 -17.12
CA LEU A 162 10.70 -5.20 -18.25
C LEU A 162 11.78 -4.19 -17.83
N TYR A 163 11.60 -3.49 -16.72
CA TYR A 163 12.45 -2.36 -16.33
C TYR A 163 12.96 -2.42 -14.88
N PRO A 164 13.48 -3.56 -14.39
CA PRO A 164 13.91 -3.69 -13.00
C PRO A 164 14.99 -2.67 -12.62
N GLN A 165 15.87 -2.28 -13.55
CA GLN A 165 16.90 -1.27 -13.31
C GLN A 165 16.33 0.15 -13.11
N VAL A 166 15.21 0.50 -13.77
CA VAL A 166 14.51 1.77 -13.53
C VAL A 166 13.93 1.78 -12.14
N VAL A 167 13.29 0.68 -11.73
CA VAL A 167 12.72 0.51 -10.39
C VAL A 167 13.82 0.67 -9.32
N GLN A 168 14.96 -0.02 -9.47
CA GLN A 168 16.06 0.06 -8.51
C GLN A 168 16.65 1.48 -8.43
N LYS A 169 16.79 2.18 -9.56
CA LYS A 169 17.25 3.55 -9.61
C LYS A 169 16.32 4.50 -8.84
N LEU A 170 15.01 4.43 -9.11
CA LEU A 170 14.00 5.24 -8.42
C LEU A 170 13.98 4.97 -6.90
N LYS A 171 14.10 3.71 -6.51
CA LYS A 171 14.21 3.30 -5.11
C LYS A 171 15.45 3.86 -4.44
N ALA A 172 16.62 3.76 -5.09
CA ALA A 172 17.89 4.29 -4.56
C ALA A 172 17.87 5.80 -4.37
N GLU A 173 17.09 6.52 -5.18
CA GLU A 173 16.91 7.98 -5.09
C GLU A 173 15.81 8.39 -4.10
N GLY A 174 15.20 7.42 -3.40
CA GLY A 174 14.23 7.67 -2.32
C GLY A 174 12.82 8.04 -2.81
N HIS A 175 12.49 7.74 -4.05
CA HIS A 175 11.13 7.91 -4.55
C HIS A 175 10.19 6.85 -3.97
N TYR A 176 8.92 7.20 -3.80
CA TYR A 176 7.89 6.23 -3.45
C TYR A 176 7.60 5.30 -4.65
N ILE A 177 7.52 4.00 -4.39
CA ILE A 177 7.13 3.01 -5.40
C ILE A 177 5.97 2.20 -4.84
N GLY A 178 4.87 2.15 -5.58
CA GLY A 178 3.65 1.45 -5.24
C GLY A 178 3.09 0.62 -6.39
N SER A 179 1.96 -0.03 -6.13
CA SER A 179 1.27 -0.88 -7.10
C SER A 179 0.38 -0.07 -8.05
N HIS A 180 0.37 -0.46 -9.33
CA HIS A 180 -0.64 -0.12 -10.32
C HIS A 180 -1.40 -1.38 -10.79
N SER A 181 -1.64 -2.32 -9.85
CA SER A 181 -2.05 -3.71 -10.05
C SER A 181 -0.95 -4.57 -10.72
N TYR A 182 -1.16 -5.89 -10.79
CA TYR A 182 -0.25 -6.74 -11.55
C TYR A 182 -0.64 -6.77 -13.03
N GLY A 183 -1.88 -7.12 -13.33
CA GLY A 183 -2.38 -7.39 -14.68
C GLY A 183 -3.04 -6.21 -15.37
N HIS A 184 -3.07 -5.02 -14.78
CA HIS A 184 -3.70 -3.82 -15.34
C HIS A 184 -5.17 -4.06 -15.75
N LEU A 185 -5.94 -4.76 -14.92
CA LEU A 185 -7.33 -5.13 -15.20
C LEU A 185 -8.26 -3.91 -15.14
N LEU A 186 -9.19 -3.80 -16.09
CA LEU A 186 -10.29 -2.85 -15.98
C LEU A 186 -11.31 -3.38 -14.97
N TYR A 187 -11.57 -2.66 -13.90
CA TYR A 187 -12.41 -3.14 -12.80
C TYR A 187 -13.90 -2.91 -12.99
N SER A 188 -14.25 -1.87 -13.72
CA SER A 188 -15.65 -1.48 -13.95
C SER A 188 -15.85 -1.11 -15.41
N PRO A 189 -17.01 -1.41 -16.01
CA PRO A 189 -17.30 -0.99 -17.38
C PRO A 189 -17.45 0.54 -17.45
N TRP A 190 -17.02 1.11 -18.57
CA TRP A 190 -17.07 2.57 -18.78
C TRP A 190 -18.49 3.13 -18.75
N GLU A 191 -19.46 2.33 -19.17
CA GLU A 191 -20.86 2.72 -19.26
C GLU A 191 -21.57 2.68 -17.91
N ASN A 192 -21.07 1.89 -16.96
CA ASN A 192 -21.68 1.76 -15.64
C ASN A 192 -20.62 1.50 -14.58
N ARG A 193 -20.17 2.59 -13.94
CA ARG A 193 -19.14 2.55 -12.92
C ARG A 193 -19.48 1.68 -11.71
N ASP A 194 -20.77 1.56 -11.36
CA ASP A 194 -21.21 0.79 -10.19
C ASP A 194 -21.17 -0.73 -10.40
N SER A 195 -21.07 -1.16 -11.67
CA SER A 195 -20.87 -2.57 -12.03
C SER A 195 -19.41 -2.97 -11.89
N LEU A 196 -19.18 -4.28 -11.84
CA LEU A 196 -17.84 -4.87 -11.73
C LEU A 196 -17.57 -5.78 -12.93
N LEU A 197 -16.36 -5.72 -13.46
CA LEU A 197 -15.80 -6.64 -14.45
C LEU A 197 -14.93 -7.72 -13.82
N VAL A 198 -14.64 -7.59 -12.53
CA VAL A 198 -13.82 -8.51 -11.75
C VAL A 198 -14.56 -8.94 -10.48
N THR A 199 -14.33 -10.15 -10.05
CA THR A 199 -14.74 -10.63 -8.72
C THR A 199 -13.77 -10.11 -7.65
N ARG A 200 -14.15 -10.19 -6.40
CA ARG A 200 -13.26 -9.86 -5.28
C ARG A 200 -12.03 -10.76 -5.25
N GLU A 201 -12.20 -12.04 -5.52
CA GLU A 201 -11.11 -13.02 -5.54
C GLU A 201 -10.10 -12.69 -6.65
N GLU A 202 -10.55 -12.34 -7.85
CA GLU A 202 -9.67 -11.91 -8.96
C GLU A 202 -8.91 -10.65 -8.61
N PHE A 203 -9.57 -9.66 -8.02
CA PHE A 203 -8.93 -8.42 -7.56
C PHE A 203 -7.85 -8.71 -6.50
N GLU A 204 -8.20 -9.46 -5.44
CA GLU A 204 -7.28 -9.79 -4.36
C GLU A 204 -6.07 -10.60 -4.86
N LYS A 205 -6.30 -11.56 -5.75
CA LYS A 205 -5.24 -12.36 -6.37
C LYS A 205 -4.28 -11.50 -7.20
N ASP A 206 -4.80 -10.59 -8.01
CA ASP A 206 -4.01 -9.66 -8.82
C ASP A 206 -3.18 -8.72 -7.93
N MET A 207 -3.79 -8.20 -6.88
CA MET A 207 -3.10 -7.32 -5.92
C MET A 207 -2.02 -8.07 -5.14
N LEU A 208 -2.27 -9.28 -4.64
CA LEU A 208 -1.28 -10.11 -3.96
C LEU A 208 -0.07 -10.35 -4.86
N LYS A 209 -0.31 -10.73 -6.12
CA LYS A 209 0.76 -10.92 -7.09
C LYS A 209 1.56 -9.64 -7.34
N SER A 210 0.91 -8.48 -7.40
CA SER A 210 1.60 -7.20 -7.52
C SER A 210 2.51 -6.92 -6.31
N TYR A 211 2.05 -7.24 -5.09
CA TYR A 211 2.86 -7.05 -3.90
C TYR A 211 3.99 -8.08 -3.74
N GLU A 212 3.84 -9.30 -4.27
CA GLU A 212 4.93 -10.26 -4.41
C GLU A 212 6.03 -9.66 -5.30
N THR A 213 5.67 -9.11 -6.45
CA THR A 213 6.62 -8.44 -7.37
C THR A 213 7.31 -7.23 -6.71
N LEU A 214 6.57 -6.42 -5.95
CA LEU A 214 7.15 -5.35 -5.14
C LEU A 214 8.17 -5.88 -4.13
N SER A 215 7.84 -6.98 -3.45
CA SER A 215 8.72 -7.63 -2.47
C SER A 215 10.01 -8.16 -3.11
N GLU A 216 9.93 -8.77 -4.28
CA GLU A 216 11.08 -9.21 -5.08
C GLU A 216 12.00 -8.04 -5.46
N ALA A 217 11.41 -6.87 -5.75
CA ALA A 217 12.16 -5.62 -5.95
C ALA A 217 12.71 -5.01 -4.64
N GLY A 218 12.49 -5.67 -3.50
CA GLY A 218 12.91 -5.23 -2.17
C GLY A 218 12.10 -4.07 -1.59
N ILE A 219 10.81 -3.99 -1.96
CA ILE A 219 9.86 -3.02 -1.42
C ILE A 219 8.85 -3.76 -0.54
N LYS A 220 8.91 -3.54 0.75
CA LYS A 220 8.04 -4.24 1.71
C LYS A 220 6.60 -3.72 1.62
N TYR A 221 5.63 -4.58 1.89
CA TYR A 221 4.21 -4.25 1.91
C TYR A 221 3.90 -2.99 2.72
N LYS A 222 4.42 -2.89 3.93
CA LYS A 222 4.26 -1.73 4.83
C LYS A 222 4.83 -0.42 4.29
N ASP A 223 5.76 -0.50 3.34
CA ASP A 223 6.42 0.68 2.76
C ASP A 223 5.67 1.19 1.52
N ALA A 224 4.74 0.39 0.98
CA ALA A 224 3.92 0.69 -0.18
C ALA A 224 2.39 0.60 0.09
N PRO A 225 1.85 1.29 1.12
CA PRO A 225 0.43 1.17 1.49
C PRO A 225 -0.53 1.90 0.54
N LEU A 226 -0.01 2.61 -0.46
CA LEU A 226 -0.80 3.41 -1.40
C LEU A 226 -0.79 2.76 -2.79
N TYR A 227 -1.93 2.78 -3.45
CA TYR A 227 -2.21 2.10 -4.70
C TYR A 227 -2.98 3.00 -5.67
N ILE A 228 -2.62 3.00 -6.95
CA ILE A 228 -3.39 3.62 -8.04
C ILE A 228 -4.05 2.53 -8.88
N PRO A 229 -5.39 2.58 -9.10
CA PRO A 229 -6.07 1.58 -9.91
C PRO A 229 -5.73 1.75 -11.40
N PRO A 230 -5.69 0.65 -12.17
CA PRO A 230 -5.57 0.71 -13.62
C PRO A 230 -6.60 1.67 -14.23
N TYR A 231 -6.17 2.36 -15.30
CA TYR A 231 -6.98 3.39 -15.98
C TYR A 231 -7.45 4.54 -15.09
N GLU A 232 -6.94 4.63 -13.84
CA GLU A 232 -7.39 5.59 -12.83
C GLU A 232 -8.92 5.51 -12.59
N TYR A 233 -9.50 4.33 -12.91
CA TYR A 233 -10.95 4.09 -12.90
C TYR A 233 -11.33 2.96 -11.93
N TYR A 234 -12.23 3.26 -11.01
CA TYR A 234 -12.63 2.38 -9.91
C TYR A 234 -13.96 2.83 -9.32
N ASN A 235 -14.55 2.00 -8.46
CA ASN A 235 -15.76 2.31 -7.71
C ASN A 235 -15.55 2.05 -6.19
N LYS A 236 -16.59 2.34 -5.40
CA LYS A 236 -16.57 2.17 -3.94
C LYS A 236 -16.23 0.75 -3.50
N LYS A 237 -16.65 -0.27 -4.27
CA LYS A 237 -16.38 -1.68 -3.92
C LYS A 237 -14.88 -1.99 -4.07
N ILE A 238 -14.26 -1.56 -5.15
CA ILE A 238 -12.82 -1.72 -5.38
C ILE A 238 -12.02 -1.03 -4.28
N ALA A 239 -12.38 0.22 -3.95
CA ALA A 239 -11.72 0.93 -2.85
C ALA A 239 -11.90 0.24 -1.49
N ALA A 240 -13.08 -0.32 -1.23
CA ALA A 240 -13.34 -1.07 0.00
C ALA A 240 -12.54 -2.39 0.06
N TRP A 241 -12.38 -3.10 -1.07
CA TRP A 241 -11.56 -4.31 -1.13
C TRP A 241 -10.08 -4.02 -0.91
N ALA A 242 -9.54 -2.96 -1.56
CA ALA A 242 -8.17 -2.50 -1.31
C ALA A 242 -7.96 -2.15 0.17
N LYS A 243 -8.90 -1.41 0.77
CA LYS A 243 -8.85 -1.04 2.19
C LYS A 243 -8.89 -2.26 3.12
N ALA A 244 -9.68 -3.28 2.78
CA ALA A 244 -9.72 -4.54 3.54
C ALA A 244 -8.38 -5.30 3.50
N MET A 245 -7.57 -5.09 2.48
CA MET A 245 -6.20 -5.58 2.38
C MET A 245 -5.18 -4.65 3.08
N GLY A 246 -5.60 -3.57 3.74
CA GLY A 246 -4.69 -2.58 4.34
C GLY A 246 -4.04 -1.62 3.34
N ILE A 247 -4.62 -1.48 2.14
CA ILE A 247 -4.10 -0.65 1.06
C ILE A 247 -5.05 0.53 0.85
N GLN A 248 -4.54 1.75 0.85
CA GLN A 248 -5.33 2.94 0.56
C GLN A 248 -5.25 3.26 -0.94
N LEU A 249 -6.41 3.26 -1.60
CA LEU A 249 -6.53 3.70 -2.97
C LEU A 249 -6.36 5.22 -3.05
N ILE A 250 -5.54 5.67 -3.99
CA ILE A 250 -5.39 7.07 -4.36
C ILE A 250 -5.66 7.27 -5.85
N ASN A 251 -5.92 8.50 -6.25
CA ASN A 251 -6.05 8.86 -7.65
C ASN A 251 -5.60 10.32 -7.87
N PHE A 252 -5.44 10.74 -9.13
CA PHE A 252 -5.13 12.13 -9.42
C PHE A 252 -6.31 13.07 -9.07
N THR A 253 -6.00 14.35 -8.85
CA THR A 253 -7.03 15.37 -8.64
C THR A 253 -7.65 15.76 -9.99
N PRO A 254 -8.96 15.58 -10.17
CA PRO A 254 -9.65 15.97 -11.39
C PRO A 254 -9.49 17.46 -11.73
N GLY A 255 -9.68 17.80 -13.00
CA GLY A 255 -9.73 19.18 -13.49
C GLY A 255 -8.42 19.71 -14.08
N SER A 256 -7.26 19.22 -13.60
CA SER A 256 -5.95 19.66 -14.10
C SER A 256 -5.64 19.14 -15.52
N GLY A 257 -6.18 17.98 -15.90
CA GLY A 257 -5.87 17.32 -17.17
C GLY A 257 -4.43 16.84 -17.29
N SER A 258 -3.68 16.77 -16.19
CA SER A 258 -2.27 16.35 -16.18
C SER A 258 -2.09 14.92 -16.69
N ASN A 259 -3.07 14.06 -16.40
CA ASN A 259 -3.11 12.67 -16.84
C ASN A 259 -3.42 12.49 -18.34
N ALA A 260 -3.76 13.54 -19.07
CA ALA A 260 -4.07 13.44 -20.52
C ALA A 260 -2.82 13.26 -21.41
N ASP A 261 -1.64 13.20 -20.82
CA ASP A 261 -0.37 13.04 -21.50
C ASP A 261 -0.16 11.65 -22.15
N TYR A 262 -1.07 10.67 -21.89
CA TYR A 262 -1.10 9.40 -22.60
C TYR A 262 -1.75 9.51 -23.99
N THR A 263 -2.58 10.54 -24.23
CA THR A 263 -3.38 10.66 -25.47
C THR A 263 -2.50 10.90 -26.70
N THR A 264 -2.90 10.33 -27.83
CA THR A 264 -2.16 10.42 -29.11
C THR A 264 -2.93 11.26 -30.12
N PRO A 265 -2.26 11.83 -31.15
CA PRO A 265 -2.89 12.74 -32.13
C PRO A 265 -4.10 12.18 -32.87
N ASP A 266 -4.22 10.86 -32.99
CA ASP A 266 -5.35 10.17 -33.63
C ASP A 266 -6.58 10.03 -32.71
N MET A 267 -6.42 10.28 -31.42
CA MET A 267 -7.53 10.21 -30.43
C MET A 267 -8.38 11.48 -30.46
N LYS A 268 -9.70 11.33 -30.38
CA LYS A 268 -10.65 12.47 -30.31
C LYS A 268 -10.43 13.38 -29.12
N ASN A 269 -9.93 12.84 -28.02
CA ASN A 269 -9.65 13.56 -26.77
C ASN A 269 -8.18 13.99 -26.63
N TYR A 270 -7.42 13.96 -27.71
CA TYR A 270 -6.01 14.36 -27.70
C TYR A 270 -5.78 15.74 -27.09
N LYS A 271 -4.78 15.80 -26.22
CA LYS A 271 -4.27 17.04 -25.63
C LYS A 271 -2.77 17.13 -25.85
N SER A 272 -2.31 18.17 -26.56
CA SER A 272 -0.88 18.42 -26.68
C SER A 272 -0.26 18.75 -25.32
N SER A 273 1.04 18.57 -25.18
CA SER A 273 1.76 18.93 -23.97
C SER A 273 1.60 20.40 -23.60
N LYS A 274 1.52 21.27 -24.59
CA LYS A 274 1.21 22.70 -24.40
C LYS A 274 -0.18 22.90 -23.80
N MET A 275 -1.20 22.23 -24.36
CA MET A 275 -2.57 22.34 -23.84
C MET A 275 -2.70 21.81 -22.41
N ILE A 276 -2.00 20.73 -22.07
CA ILE A 276 -1.97 20.19 -20.70
C ILE A 276 -1.34 21.23 -19.76
N TYR A 277 -0.19 21.79 -20.10
CA TYR A 277 0.47 22.82 -19.32
C TYR A 277 -0.43 24.05 -19.13
N GLU A 278 -1.01 24.57 -20.21
CA GLU A 278 -1.92 25.73 -20.16
C GLU A 278 -3.14 25.46 -19.28
N ARG A 279 -3.72 24.25 -19.35
CA ARG A 279 -4.86 23.87 -18.51
C ARG A 279 -4.49 23.81 -17.04
N ILE A 280 -3.34 23.24 -16.68
CA ILE A 280 -2.83 23.21 -15.30
C ILE A 280 -2.65 24.66 -14.77
N MET A 281 -2.04 25.54 -15.57
CA MET A 281 -1.78 26.92 -15.17
C MET A 281 -3.05 27.76 -15.13
N GLN A 282 -4.04 27.44 -15.96
CA GLN A 282 -5.36 28.09 -15.91
C GLN A 282 -6.12 27.68 -14.66
N LEU A 283 -6.16 26.38 -14.34
CA LEU A 283 -6.80 25.89 -13.11
C LEU A 283 -6.13 26.50 -11.86
N GLU A 284 -4.80 26.61 -11.88
CA GLU A 284 -4.07 27.26 -10.78
C GLU A 284 -4.53 28.71 -10.57
N LYS A 285 -4.77 29.43 -11.66
CA LYS A 285 -5.22 30.82 -11.59
C LYS A 285 -6.67 30.96 -11.13
N GLU A 286 -7.54 30.02 -11.52
CA GLU A 286 -8.98 30.05 -11.24
C GLU A 286 -9.31 29.57 -9.81
N GLU A 287 -8.72 28.45 -9.40
CA GLU A 287 -9.11 27.73 -8.19
C GLU A 287 -7.94 27.43 -7.24
N GLY A 288 -6.70 27.58 -7.74
CA GLY A 288 -5.51 27.10 -7.06
C GLY A 288 -5.35 25.57 -7.13
N LEU A 289 -4.14 25.13 -6.86
CA LEU A 289 -3.78 23.70 -6.92
C LEU A 289 -3.40 23.13 -5.53
N ASN A 290 -3.86 23.74 -4.46
CA ASN A 290 -3.55 23.29 -3.10
C ASN A 290 -3.94 21.83 -2.90
N GLY A 291 -3.00 21.01 -2.45
CA GLY A 291 -3.23 19.58 -2.18
C GLY A 291 -3.41 18.69 -3.42
N HIS A 292 -3.22 19.21 -4.63
CA HIS A 292 -3.43 18.41 -5.84
C HIS A 292 -2.40 17.30 -6.00
N LEU A 293 -2.89 16.14 -6.45
CA LEU A 293 -2.12 15.01 -6.96
C LEU A 293 -2.08 15.14 -8.48
N LEU A 294 -0.92 15.46 -9.06
CA LEU A 294 -0.75 15.62 -10.50
C LEU A 294 -0.16 14.33 -11.07
N LEU A 295 -0.94 13.61 -11.86
CA LEU A 295 -0.53 12.37 -12.51
C LEU A 295 0.06 12.66 -13.88
N ILE A 296 1.18 12.00 -14.17
CA ILE A 296 1.89 12.02 -15.45
C ILE A 296 2.34 10.59 -15.75
N HIS A 297 2.24 10.15 -17.00
CA HIS A 297 2.72 8.82 -17.39
C HIS A 297 4.24 8.82 -17.56
N LEU A 298 4.92 7.82 -16.97
CA LEU A 298 6.37 7.66 -17.11
C LEU A 298 6.76 7.21 -18.54
N GLY A 299 5.87 6.49 -19.19
CA GLY A 299 6.01 6.08 -20.57
C GLY A 299 4.71 6.28 -21.34
N THR A 300 4.81 6.67 -22.61
CA THR A 300 3.65 6.94 -23.45
C THR A 300 3.80 6.30 -24.84
N SER A 301 2.71 6.22 -25.60
CA SER A 301 2.70 5.65 -26.95
C SER A 301 3.76 6.31 -27.87
N ASP A 302 4.38 5.52 -28.74
CA ASP A 302 5.32 6.02 -29.77
C ASP A 302 4.64 6.95 -30.77
N LEU A 303 3.31 6.83 -30.95
CA LEU A 303 2.50 7.74 -31.74
C LEU A 303 2.43 9.15 -31.15
N ARG A 304 2.71 9.30 -29.85
CA ARG A 304 2.83 10.58 -29.19
C ARG A 304 4.28 11.06 -29.23
N THR A 305 4.62 11.91 -30.18
CA THR A 305 5.96 12.54 -30.28
C THR A 305 6.11 13.75 -29.35
N ASP A 306 5.01 14.38 -28.98
CA ASP A 306 4.93 15.52 -28.08
C ASP A 306 4.89 15.03 -26.62
N LYS A 307 6.05 14.69 -26.06
CA LYS A 307 6.19 14.12 -24.71
C LYS A 307 6.18 15.22 -23.64
N PHE A 308 5.19 15.15 -22.71
CA PHE A 308 5.03 16.16 -21.66
C PHE A 308 6.27 16.26 -20.76
N TYR A 309 6.85 15.13 -20.37
CA TYR A 309 8.03 15.09 -19.52
C TYR A 309 9.27 15.75 -20.15
N ASN A 310 9.38 15.76 -21.48
CA ASN A 310 10.47 16.44 -22.18
C ASN A 310 10.23 17.95 -22.33
N ASN A 311 8.99 18.32 -22.65
CA ASN A 311 8.69 19.67 -23.11
C ASN A 311 8.21 20.60 -22.00
N TYR A 312 7.43 20.10 -21.03
CA TYR A 312 6.74 20.95 -20.08
C TYR A 312 6.88 20.58 -18.61
N LEU A 313 7.28 19.37 -18.24
CA LEU A 313 7.36 18.96 -16.82
C LEU A 313 8.26 19.90 -15.99
N GLU A 314 9.47 20.17 -16.43
CA GLU A 314 10.38 21.06 -15.69
C GLU A 314 9.85 22.51 -15.67
N THR A 315 9.27 22.98 -16.78
CA THR A 315 8.67 24.32 -16.88
C THR A 315 7.50 24.46 -15.90
N MET A 316 6.63 23.48 -15.84
CA MET A 316 5.49 23.42 -14.91
C MET A 316 5.96 23.48 -13.46
N ILE A 317 6.93 22.63 -13.08
CA ILE A 317 7.49 22.60 -11.72
C ILE A 317 8.03 23.97 -11.33
N LYS A 318 8.84 24.59 -12.20
CA LYS A 318 9.43 25.92 -11.95
C LYS A 318 8.36 27.00 -11.80
N ALA A 319 7.35 26.99 -12.68
CA ALA A 319 6.25 27.96 -12.63
C ALA A 319 5.45 27.84 -11.33
N LEU A 320 5.13 26.62 -10.90
CA LEU A 320 4.38 26.37 -9.67
C LEU A 320 5.21 26.70 -8.42
N LYS A 321 6.51 26.36 -8.41
CA LYS A 321 7.42 26.81 -7.32
C LYS A 321 7.49 28.33 -7.22
N LYS A 322 7.58 29.04 -8.36
CA LYS A 322 7.56 30.51 -8.36
C LYS A 322 6.25 31.09 -7.80
N LYS A 323 5.14 30.37 -7.92
CA LYS A 323 3.86 30.72 -7.30
C LYS A 323 3.75 30.31 -5.82
N GLY A 324 4.80 29.74 -5.23
CA GLY A 324 4.89 29.36 -3.82
C GLY A 324 4.42 27.96 -3.49
N TYR A 325 4.19 27.10 -4.48
CA TYR A 325 3.85 25.70 -4.22
C TYR A 325 5.10 24.92 -3.77
N ARG A 326 4.92 24.08 -2.75
CA ARG A 326 5.90 23.08 -2.32
C ARG A 326 5.51 21.74 -2.91
N PHE A 327 6.48 21.05 -3.51
CA PHE A 327 6.31 19.66 -3.91
C PHE A 327 6.68 18.76 -2.74
N VAL A 328 5.76 17.95 -2.28
CA VAL A 328 5.92 17.10 -1.09
C VAL A 328 5.78 15.63 -1.42
N PRO A 329 6.50 14.75 -0.70
CA PRO A 329 6.37 13.31 -0.87
C PRO A 329 4.94 12.84 -0.59
N LEU A 330 4.48 11.83 -1.31
CA LEU A 330 3.10 11.35 -1.25
C LEU A 330 2.68 10.92 0.16
N ARG A 331 3.51 10.15 0.85
CA ARG A 331 3.21 9.70 2.22
C ARG A 331 3.07 10.87 3.20
N THR A 332 3.93 11.88 3.05
CA THR A 332 3.82 13.12 3.85
C THR A 332 2.55 13.88 3.54
N ALA A 333 2.16 13.95 2.26
CA ALA A 333 0.97 14.67 1.83
C ALA A 333 -0.33 14.00 2.30
N THR A 334 -0.38 12.67 2.24
CA THR A 334 -1.57 11.87 2.62
C THR A 334 -1.65 11.60 4.12
N GLY A 335 -0.54 11.66 4.85
CA GLY A 335 -0.48 11.27 6.26
C GLY A 335 -0.46 9.76 6.50
N ILE A 336 -0.11 8.94 5.47
CA ILE A 336 -0.13 7.47 5.50
C ILE A 336 1.26 6.88 5.42
#